data_0f4e4ffc2e4485ec292f21a1756edf40
#
_entry.id   0f4e4ffc2e4485ec292f21a1756edf40
#
_cell.length_a   1.000
_cell.length_b   1.000
_cell.length_c   1.000
_cell.angle_alpha   90.00
_cell.angle_beta   90.00
_cell.angle_gamma   90.00
#
_symmetry.space_group_name_H-M   'P 1'
#
loop_
_entity.id
_entity.type
_entity.pdbx_description
1 polymer ?
#
loop_
_entity_poly.entity_id
_entity_poly.type
_entity_poly.pdbx_seq_one_letter_code
_entity_poly.pdbx_strand_id
1 'polypeptide(L)'
;MTAADKQEIGVLKNYIESILPNMLDFCFNVVLAVIVYLIGSRIIKAILKMNKRWADRKEIDEGVKQFIHAFIKGALYVLLIFIILTLFGVTTASVVAVLGSAGLTLGLALQGSLSNFAGGVMILLMKPFKVGDYVIEDTNKNEGDRKSTRLNSSHYNISYAVFCLKK
;
A
#
# COMPACT_ATOMS: atom_id res chain seq x y z
N MET A 1 -64.14 5.67 -13.59
CA MET A 1 -62.71 5.41 -13.75
C MET A 1 -62.38 5.82 -15.16
N THR A 2 -61.78 7.01 -15.30
CA THR A 2 -61.47 7.63 -16.60
C THR A 2 -60.24 6.97 -17.24
N ALA A 3 -60.09 7.13 -18.56
CA ALA A 3 -58.94 6.59 -19.27
C ALA A 3 -57.63 7.15 -18.72
N ALA A 4 -57.64 8.37 -18.18
CA ALA A 4 -56.52 9.02 -17.51
C ALA A 4 -56.12 8.29 -16.20
N ASP A 5 -57.10 7.87 -15.38
CA ASP A 5 -56.83 7.12 -14.13
C ASP A 5 -56.13 5.79 -14.39
N LYS A 6 -56.50 5.11 -15.50
CA LYS A 6 -55.83 3.84 -15.90
C LYS A 6 -54.39 4.04 -16.37
N GLN A 7 -54.12 5.18 -17.01
CA GLN A 7 -52.80 5.53 -17.51
C GLN A 7 -51.86 5.90 -16.38
N GLU A 8 -52.34 6.66 -15.40
CA GLU A 8 -51.56 7.00 -14.17
C GLU A 8 -51.25 5.75 -13.34
N ILE A 9 -52.21 4.84 -13.19
CA ILE A 9 -52.00 3.59 -12.45
C ILE A 9 -50.97 2.71 -13.19
N GLY A 10 -51.01 2.69 -14.53
CA GLY A 10 -50.05 1.96 -15.34
C GLY A 10 -48.62 2.50 -15.21
N VAL A 11 -48.48 3.83 -15.19
CA VAL A 11 -47.17 4.48 -14.98
C VAL A 11 -46.63 4.19 -13.58
N LEU A 12 -47.48 4.33 -12.55
CA LEU A 12 -47.08 4.01 -11.19
C LEU A 12 -46.68 2.55 -11.01
N LYS A 13 -47.42 1.65 -11.59
CA LYS A 13 -47.11 0.20 -11.56
C LYS A 13 -45.76 -0.10 -12.22
N ASN A 14 -45.50 0.47 -13.41
CA ASN A 14 -44.22 0.31 -14.10
C ASN A 14 -43.04 0.92 -13.28
N TYR A 15 -43.28 2.06 -12.60
CA TYR A 15 -42.30 2.66 -11.71
C TYR A 15 -41.99 1.75 -10.50
N ILE A 16 -42.99 1.19 -9.88
CA ILE A 16 -42.82 0.27 -8.74
C ILE A 16 -42.10 -1.00 -9.19
N GLU A 17 -42.51 -1.60 -10.33
CA GLU A 17 -41.91 -2.80 -10.88
C GLU A 17 -40.44 -2.60 -11.33
N SER A 18 -40.04 -1.37 -11.69
CA SER A 18 -38.64 -1.06 -12.03
C SER A 18 -37.77 -0.72 -10.83
N ILE A 19 -38.36 -0.15 -9.76
CA ILE A 19 -37.59 0.26 -8.56
C ILE A 19 -37.43 -0.91 -7.59
N LEU A 20 -38.44 -1.77 -7.48
CA LEU A 20 -38.43 -2.89 -6.52
C LEU A 20 -37.23 -3.83 -6.65
N PRO A 21 -36.87 -4.33 -7.85
CA PRO A 21 -35.70 -5.18 -8.02
C PRO A 21 -34.38 -4.43 -7.69
N ASN A 22 -34.26 -3.18 -8.10
CA ASN A 22 -33.07 -2.37 -7.81
C ASN A 22 -32.87 -2.12 -6.31
N MET A 23 -33.96 -1.94 -5.56
CA MET A 23 -33.90 -1.80 -4.11
C MET A 23 -33.54 -3.13 -3.43
N LEU A 24 -34.05 -4.25 -3.91
CA LEU A 24 -33.69 -5.57 -3.38
C LEU A 24 -32.22 -5.89 -3.64
N ASP A 25 -31.71 -5.62 -4.84
CA ASP A 25 -30.30 -5.79 -5.19
C ASP A 25 -29.40 -4.89 -4.33
N PHE A 26 -29.82 -3.64 -4.12
CA PHE A 26 -29.09 -2.73 -3.24
C PHE A 26 -29.07 -3.25 -1.80
N CYS A 27 -30.19 -3.68 -1.23
CA CYS A 27 -30.26 -4.26 0.10
C CYS A 27 -29.36 -5.52 0.22
N PHE A 28 -29.37 -6.37 -0.80
CA PHE A 28 -28.55 -7.55 -0.84
C PHE A 28 -27.05 -7.20 -0.87
N ASN A 29 -26.64 -6.21 -1.68
CA ASN A 29 -25.28 -5.71 -1.73
C ASN A 29 -24.83 -5.08 -0.41
N VAL A 30 -25.73 -4.37 0.29
CA VAL A 30 -25.44 -3.83 1.62
C VAL A 30 -25.20 -4.96 2.63
N VAL A 31 -26.02 -5.99 2.64
CA VAL A 31 -25.83 -7.16 3.53
C VAL A 31 -24.50 -7.85 3.23
N LEU A 32 -24.20 -8.08 1.96
CA LEU A 32 -22.91 -8.64 1.55
C LEU A 32 -21.74 -7.76 1.98
N ALA A 33 -21.83 -6.44 1.80
CA ALA A 33 -20.81 -5.50 2.22
C ALA A 33 -20.54 -5.56 3.72
N VAL A 34 -21.59 -5.68 4.53
CA VAL A 34 -21.46 -5.85 5.98
C VAL A 34 -20.76 -7.17 6.33
N ILE A 35 -21.14 -8.26 5.68
CA ILE A 35 -20.49 -9.58 5.87
C ILE A 35 -19.01 -9.50 5.50
N VAL A 36 -18.68 -8.95 4.33
CA VAL A 36 -17.30 -8.77 3.85
C VAL A 36 -16.51 -7.88 4.80
N TYR A 37 -17.11 -6.81 5.30
CA TYR A 37 -16.48 -5.94 6.29
C TYR A 37 -16.19 -6.66 7.62
N LEU A 38 -17.13 -7.44 8.14
CA LEU A 38 -16.96 -8.19 9.38
C LEU A 38 -15.86 -9.26 9.25
N ILE A 39 -15.88 -10.01 8.16
CA ILE A 39 -14.87 -11.03 7.88
C ILE A 39 -13.52 -10.37 7.64
N GLY A 40 -13.45 -9.36 6.76
CA GLY A 40 -12.23 -8.63 6.43
C GLY A 40 -11.59 -7.96 7.64
N SER A 41 -12.40 -7.32 8.49
CA SER A 41 -11.88 -6.70 9.71
C SER A 41 -11.31 -7.71 10.70
N ARG A 42 -11.87 -8.94 10.75
CA ARG A 42 -11.30 -10.03 11.57
C ARG A 42 -9.98 -10.51 11.01
N ILE A 43 -9.87 -10.66 9.69
CA ILE A 43 -8.63 -11.04 9.01
C ILE A 43 -7.55 -9.97 9.24
N ILE A 44 -7.90 -8.70 9.07
CA ILE A 44 -6.98 -7.58 9.32
C ILE A 44 -6.48 -7.60 10.76
N LYS A 45 -7.36 -7.77 11.75
CA LYS A 45 -6.97 -7.88 13.16
C LYS A 45 -6.04 -9.06 13.42
N ALA A 46 -6.25 -10.21 12.76
CA ALA A 46 -5.39 -11.39 12.87
C ALA A 46 -3.99 -11.10 12.30
N ILE A 47 -3.91 -10.47 11.11
CA ILE A 47 -2.64 -10.07 10.49
C ILE A 47 -1.89 -9.08 11.38
N LEU A 48 -2.57 -8.05 11.90
CA LEU A 48 -1.97 -7.05 12.77
C LEU A 48 -1.47 -7.64 14.09
N LYS A 49 -2.21 -8.60 14.65
CA LYS A 49 -1.79 -9.33 15.87
C LYS A 49 -0.54 -10.17 15.61
N MET A 50 -0.46 -10.81 14.46
CA MET A 50 0.72 -11.59 14.06
C MET A 50 1.94 -10.68 13.86
N ASN A 51 1.75 -9.55 13.18
CA ASN A 51 2.82 -8.56 12.96
C ASN A 51 3.32 -7.98 14.29
N LYS A 52 2.40 -7.63 15.21
CA LYS A 52 2.77 -7.13 16.55
C LYS A 52 3.62 -8.17 17.30
N ARG A 53 3.21 -9.43 17.34
CA ARG A 53 3.96 -10.52 18.00
C ARG A 53 5.37 -10.70 17.42
N TRP A 54 5.54 -10.51 16.11
CA TRP A 54 6.82 -10.61 15.45
C TRP A 54 7.71 -9.40 15.78
N ALA A 55 7.14 -8.21 15.81
CA ALA A 55 7.84 -6.98 16.16
C ALA A 55 8.28 -6.94 17.63
N ASP A 56 7.47 -7.50 18.54
CA ASP A 56 7.78 -7.57 19.98
C ASP A 56 8.96 -8.53 20.30
N ARG A 57 9.21 -9.51 19.41
CA ARG A 57 10.35 -10.43 19.54
C ARG A 57 11.68 -9.82 19.10
N LYS A 58 11.66 -8.71 18.40
CA LYS A 58 12.84 -7.98 17.95
C LYS A 58 12.95 -6.69 18.77
N GLU A 59 14.14 -6.34 19.19
CA GLU A 59 14.45 -5.08 19.85
C GLU A 59 14.37 -3.90 18.84
N ILE A 60 13.18 -3.68 18.30
CA ILE A 60 12.88 -2.59 17.36
C ILE A 60 12.39 -1.40 18.20
N ASP A 61 12.80 -0.20 17.84
CA ASP A 61 12.31 1.04 18.46
C ASP A 61 10.78 1.11 18.43
N GLU A 62 10.18 1.59 19.55
CA GLU A 62 8.72 1.63 19.72
C GLU A 62 8.05 2.55 18.70
N GLY A 63 8.71 3.66 18.32
CA GLY A 63 8.21 4.55 17.28
C GLY A 63 8.11 3.87 15.90
N VAL A 64 9.12 3.06 15.55
CA VAL A 64 9.13 2.31 14.30
C VAL A 64 8.03 1.23 14.30
N LYS A 65 7.83 0.53 15.41
CA LYS A 65 6.74 -0.46 15.56
C LYS A 65 5.37 0.18 15.35
N GLN A 66 5.12 1.33 15.99
CA GLN A 66 3.85 2.05 15.86
C GLN A 66 3.63 2.53 14.43
N PHE A 67 4.65 3.07 13.77
CA PHE A 67 4.57 3.53 12.39
C PHE A 67 4.22 2.38 11.44
N ILE A 68 4.96 1.26 11.51
CA ILE A 68 4.71 0.09 10.66
C ILE A 68 3.31 -0.46 10.91
N HIS A 69 2.88 -0.55 12.17
CA HIS A 69 1.54 -1.01 12.52
C HIS A 69 0.44 -0.11 11.93
N ALA A 70 0.58 1.21 12.07
CA ALA A 70 -0.37 2.18 11.53
C ALA A 70 -0.41 2.13 10.00
N PHE A 71 0.75 2.02 9.34
CA PHE A 71 0.86 1.94 7.89
C PHE A 71 0.20 0.69 7.33
N ILE A 72 0.53 -0.50 7.87
CA ILE A 72 -0.08 -1.77 7.46
C ILE A 72 -1.58 -1.76 7.71
N LYS A 73 -2.03 -1.27 8.87
CA LYS A 73 -3.45 -1.14 9.19
C LYS A 73 -4.16 -0.27 8.16
N GLY A 74 -3.63 0.91 7.86
CA GLY A 74 -4.21 1.82 6.87
C GLY A 74 -4.31 1.19 5.49
N ALA A 75 -3.21 0.59 4.99
CA ALA A 75 -3.18 -0.08 3.69
C ALA A 75 -4.21 -1.21 3.58
N LEU A 76 -4.33 -2.06 4.60
CA LEU A 76 -5.29 -3.17 4.61
C LEU A 76 -6.75 -2.68 4.66
N TYR A 77 -7.05 -1.62 5.42
CA TYR A 77 -8.40 -1.05 5.43
C TYR A 77 -8.75 -0.36 4.11
N VAL A 78 -7.81 0.34 3.48
CA VAL A 78 -8.01 0.90 2.14
C VAL A 78 -8.33 -0.21 1.13
N LEU A 79 -7.60 -1.31 1.16
CA LEU A 79 -7.85 -2.45 0.30
C LEU A 79 -9.22 -3.09 0.56
N LEU A 80 -9.63 -3.22 1.83
CA LEU A 80 -10.95 -3.71 2.21
C LEU A 80 -12.06 -2.79 1.69
N ILE A 81 -11.89 -1.47 1.78
CA ILE A 81 -12.84 -0.50 1.23
C ILE A 81 -12.99 -0.69 -0.27
N PHE A 82 -11.90 -0.84 -1.02
CA PHE A 82 -11.97 -1.09 -2.46
C PHE A 82 -12.70 -2.39 -2.82
N ILE A 83 -12.49 -3.47 -2.05
CA ILE A 83 -13.23 -4.72 -2.21
C ILE A 83 -14.74 -4.47 -2.01
N ILE A 84 -15.11 -3.70 -0.99
CA ILE A 84 -16.52 -3.37 -0.75
C ILE A 84 -17.10 -2.51 -1.88
N LEU A 85 -16.35 -1.54 -2.41
CA LEU A 85 -16.80 -0.69 -3.51
C LEU A 85 -17.12 -1.49 -4.79
N THR A 86 -16.43 -2.61 -5.03
CA THR A 86 -16.74 -3.48 -6.18
C THR A 86 -18.12 -4.14 -6.06
N LEU A 87 -18.64 -4.38 -4.84
CA LEU A 87 -19.99 -4.89 -4.62
C LEU A 87 -21.07 -3.87 -5.01
N PHE A 88 -20.72 -2.58 -4.97
CA PHE A 88 -21.61 -1.48 -5.37
C PHE A 88 -21.46 -1.08 -6.84
N GLY A 89 -20.77 -1.91 -7.65
CA GLY A 89 -20.66 -1.71 -9.09
C GLY A 89 -19.45 -0.91 -9.55
N VAL A 90 -18.52 -0.55 -8.65
CA VAL A 90 -17.24 0.04 -9.05
C VAL A 90 -16.42 -1.01 -9.78
N THR A 91 -16.02 -0.71 -11.02
CA THR A 91 -15.25 -1.65 -11.83
C THR A 91 -13.86 -1.89 -11.25
N THR A 92 -13.37 -3.12 -11.34
CA THR A 92 -12.00 -3.46 -10.91
C THR A 92 -10.96 -2.64 -11.66
N ALA A 93 -11.22 -2.27 -12.91
CA ALA A 93 -10.35 -1.39 -13.69
C ALA A 93 -10.20 0.01 -13.04
N SER A 94 -11.30 0.58 -12.54
CA SER A 94 -11.27 1.87 -11.82
C SER A 94 -10.47 1.77 -10.54
N VAL A 95 -10.64 0.68 -9.78
CA VAL A 95 -9.88 0.44 -8.55
C VAL A 95 -8.39 0.33 -8.84
N VAL A 96 -8.02 -0.45 -9.87
CA VAL A 96 -6.61 -0.62 -10.29
C VAL A 96 -6.03 0.71 -10.77
N ALA A 97 -6.78 1.54 -11.49
CA ALA A 97 -6.33 2.86 -11.94
C ALA A 97 -6.03 3.78 -10.76
N VAL A 98 -6.90 3.83 -9.74
CA VAL A 98 -6.69 4.63 -8.54
C VAL A 98 -5.49 4.13 -7.72
N LEU A 99 -5.41 2.81 -7.50
CA LEU A 99 -4.27 2.23 -6.78
C LEU A 99 -2.96 2.41 -7.54
N GLY A 100 -2.98 2.28 -8.86
CA GLY A 100 -1.82 2.49 -9.72
C GLY A 100 -1.31 3.92 -9.69
N SER A 101 -2.21 4.91 -9.79
CA SER A 101 -1.82 6.33 -9.71
C SER A 101 -1.30 6.70 -8.32
N ALA A 102 -1.94 6.22 -7.26
CA ALA A 102 -1.47 6.42 -5.89
C ALA A 102 -0.11 5.73 -5.67
N GLY A 103 0.06 4.51 -6.18
CA GLY A 103 1.33 3.77 -6.11
C GLY A 103 2.46 4.46 -6.86
N LEU A 104 2.18 5.00 -8.06
CA LEU A 104 3.15 5.78 -8.82
C LEU A 104 3.58 7.03 -8.06
N THR A 105 2.62 7.78 -7.50
CA THR A 105 2.92 8.99 -6.73
C THR A 105 3.78 8.67 -5.50
N LEU A 106 3.43 7.62 -4.74
CA LEU A 106 4.23 7.16 -3.60
C LEU A 106 5.61 6.66 -4.04
N GLY A 107 5.69 5.94 -5.16
CA GLY A 107 6.95 5.45 -5.72
C GLY A 107 7.89 6.59 -6.08
N LEU A 108 7.39 7.63 -6.74
CA LEU A 108 8.17 8.82 -7.07
C LEU A 108 8.60 9.59 -5.81
N ALA A 109 7.70 9.73 -4.82
CA ALA A 109 8.02 10.38 -3.55
C ALA A 109 9.13 9.65 -2.76
N LEU A 110 9.18 8.32 -2.86
CA LEU A 110 10.15 7.48 -2.14
C LEU A 110 11.35 7.07 -3.00
N GLN A 111 11.44 7.54 -4.25
CA GLN A 111 12.46 7.11 -5.23
C GLN A 111 13.89 7.20 -4.67
N GLY A 112 14.25 8.30 -4.02
CA GLY A 112 15.59 8.47 -3.45
C GLY A 112 15.89 7.49 -2.32
N SER A 113 14.94 7.30 -1.41
CA SER A 113 15.10 6.36 -0.29
C SER A 113 15.18 4.91 -0.77
N LEU A 114 14.38 4.55 -1.78
CA LEU A 114 14.38 3.22 -2.37
C LEU A 114 15.68 2.94 -3.13
N SER A 115 16.20 3.94 -3.86
CA SER A 115 17.50 3.85 -4.55
C SER A 115 18.64 3.63 -3.55
N ASN A 116 18.68 4.39 -2.46
CA ASN A 116 19.68 4.23 -1.41
C ASN A 116 19.59 2.86 -0.72
N PHE A 117 18.37 2.40 -0.47
CA PHE A 117 18.13 1.06 0.10
C PHE A 117 18.63 -0.04 -0.86
N ALA A 118 18.28 0.05 -2.14
CA ALA A 118 18.73 -0.91 -3.16
C ALA A 118 20.25 -0.93 -3.29
N GLY A 119 20.90 0.24 -3.29
CA GLY A 119 22.37 0.36 -3.26
C GLY A 119 22.99 -0.31 -2.04
N GLY A 120 22.40 -0.10 -0.86
CA GLY A 120 22.86 -0.76 0.38
C GLY A 120 22.73 -2.28 0.34
N VAL A 121 21.61 -2.79 -0.16
CA VAL A 121 21.40 -4.24 -0.36
C VAL A 121 22.41 -4.81 -1.37
N MET A 122 22.65 -4.10 -2.48
CA MET A 122 23.61 -4.52 -3.49
C MET A 122 25.03 -4.64 -2.89
N ILE A 123 25.46 -3.67 -2.08
CA ILE A 123 26.74 -3.70 -1.38
C ILE A 123 26.83 -4.92 -0.44
N LEU A 124 25.74 -5.24 0.27
CA LEU A 124 25.71 -6.38 1.20
C LEU A 124 25.77 -7.73 0.48
N LEU A 125 25.09 -7.85 -0.67
CA LEU A 125 25.03 -9.10 -1.45
C LEU A 125 26.29 -9.32 -2.27
N MET A 126 26.72 -8.33 -3.04
CA MET A 126 27.87 -8.45 -3.96
C MET A 126 29.20 -8.25 -3.26
N LYS A 127 29.22 -7.60 -2.08
CA LYS A 127 30.43 -7.33 -1.29
C LYS A 127 31.59 -6.81 -2.14
N PRO A 128 31.40 -5.77 -2.98
CA PRO A 128 32.46 -5.24 -3.85
C PRO A 128 33.66 -4.74 -3.05
N PHE A 129 33.46 -4.42 -1.78
CA PHE A 129 34.50 -4.08 -0.81
C PHE A 129 34.12 -4.59 0.59
N LYS A 130 35.10 -4.85 1.43
CA LYS A 130 34.95 -5.39 2.78
C LYS A 130 35.23 -4.30 3.84
N VAL A 131 34.92 -4.61 5.09
CA VAL A 131 35.33 -3.77 6.23
C VAL A 131 36.86 -3.77 6.28
N GLY A 132 37.46 -2.56 6.39
CA GLY A 132 38.90 -2.36 6.34
C GLY A 132 39.47 -2.00 4.94
N ASP A 133 38.67 -2.08 3.89
CA ASP A 133 39.10 -1.62 2.57
C ASP A 133 39.05 -0.08 2.50
N TYR A 134 40.10 0.50 1.91
CA TYR A 134 40.11 1.92 1.56
C TYR A 134 39.38 2.13 0.24
N VAL A 135 38.43 3.05 0.21
CA VAL A 135 37.53 3.25 -0.94
C VAL A 135 37.63 4.70 -1.40
N ILE A 136 37.76 4.90 -2.69
CA ILE A 136 37.76 6.22 -3.32
C ILE A 136 36.50 6.31 -4.19
N GLU A 137 35.71 7.35 -4.00
CA GLU A 137 34.61 7.68 -4.87
C GLU A 137 35.14 8.50 -6.06
N ASP A 138 35.01 7.95 -7.27
CA ASP A 138 35.60 8.55 -8.47
C ASP A 138 34.92 9.88 -8.86
N THR A 139 33.61 10.02 -8.58
CA THR A 139 32.81 11.18 -9.00
C THR A 139 33.15 12.45 -8.23
N ASN A 140 33.35 12.38 -6.90
CA ASN A 140 33.60 13.54 -6.05
C ASN A 140 34.99 13.47 -5.39
N LYS A 141 35.82 12.45 -5.73
CA LYS A 141 37.12 12.18 -5.13
C LYS A 141 37.07 12.11 -3.59
N ASN A 142 35.92 11.75 -3.04
CA ASN A 142 35.78 11.52 -1.61
C ASN A 142 36.46 10.22 -1.25
N GLU A 143 37.38 10.30 -0.27
CA GLU A 143 38.15 9.17 0.22
C GLU A 143 37.64 8.79 1.62
N GLY A 144 37.60 7.50 1.90
CA GLY A 144 37.14 7.05 3.22
C GLY A 144 37.52 5.62 3.53
N ASP A 145 37.69 5.37 4.81
CA ASP A 145 37.91 4.03 5.35
C ASP A 145 36.57 3.46 5.86
N ARG A 146 36.24 2.26 5.45
CA ARG A 146 35.04 1.57 5.88
C ARG A 146 35.25 0.91 7.24
N LYS A 147 34.99 1.62 8.32
CA LYS A 147 35.13 1.12 9.69
C LYS A 147 34.01 0.18 10.15
N SER A 148 32.85 0.17 9.47
CA SER A 148 31.73 -0.69 9.85
C SER A 148 30.87 -1.08 8.66
N THR A 149 30.12 -2.17 8.77
CA THR A 149 29.10 -2.57 7.78
C THR A 149 27.83 -1.70 7.80
N ARG A 150 27.70 -0.79 8.77
CA ARG A 150 26.63 0.18 8.82
C ARG A 150 26.99 1.37 7.94
N LEU A 151 26.13 1.67 6.94
CA LEU A 151 26.21 2.94 6.24
C LEU A 151 25.95 4.06 7.28
N ASN A 152 26.95 4.89 7.49
CA ASN A 152 26.71 6.15 8.19
C ASN A 152 26.08 7.11 7.19
N SER A 153 24.73 7.16 7.16
CA SER A 153 23.95 7.94 6.21
C SER A 153 23.91 9.44 6.53
N SER A 154 24.83 9.95 7.34
CA SER A 154 24.73 11.32 7.83
C SER A 154 25.23 12.39 6.87
N HIS A 155 25.82 12.08 5.72
CA HIS A 155 26.15 13.12 4.73
C HIS A 155 26.14 12.62 3.30
N TYR A 156 25.35 13.32 2.50
CA TYR A 156 25.20 13.32 1.04
C TYR A 156 24.41 12.18 0.39
N ASN A 157 23.44 12.61 -0.40
CA ASN A 157 22.74 11.83 -1.40
C ASN A 157 23.70 10.98 -2.22
N ILE A 158 23.88 9.72 -1.87
CA ILE A 158 24.51 8.75 -2.76
C ILE A 158 23.43 8.37 -3.77
N SER A 159 23.22 9.25 -4.71
CA SER A 159 22.17 9.18 -5.72
C SER A 159 22.54 8.31 -6.93
N TYR A 160 23.71 7.69 -6.94
CA TYR A 160 24.17 6.85 -8.04
C TYR A 160 24.94 5.63 -7.52
N ALA A 161 24.81 4.52 -8.25
CA ALA A 161 25.66 3.36 -8.05
C ALA A 161 27.12 3.79 -8.27
N VAL A 162 27.82 4.05 -7.18
CA VAL A 162 29.21 4.51 -7.23
C VAL A 162 30.08 3.33 -7.61
N PHE A 163 30.76 3.43 -8.72
CA PHE A 163 31.87 2.55 -9.08
C PHE A 163 33.00 2.89 -8.12
N CYS A 164 33.12 2.13 -7.05
CA CYS A 164 34.25 2.24 -6.14
C CYS A 164 35.40 1.41 -6.68
N LEU A 165 36.49 2.08 -7.09
CA LEU A 165 37.73 1.41 -7.41
C LEU A 165 38.44 1.02 -6.12
N LYS A 166 38.70 -0.28 -5.95
CA LYS A 166 39.52 -0.79 -4.87
C LYS A 166 40.98 -0.54 -5.26
N LYS A 167 41.71 0.20 -4.46
CA LYS A 167 43.16 0.36 -4.55
C LYS A 167 43.87 -0.70 -3.75
#